data_0ff06ce3641d50b11d17e4fbcdeab6ec
#
_entry.id   0ff06ce3641d50b11d17e4fbcdeab6ec
#
_cell.length_a   1.000
_cell.length_b   1.000
_cell.length_c   1.000
_cell.angle_alpha   90.00
_cell.angle_beta   90.00
_cell.angle_gamma   90.00
#
_symmetry.space_group_name_H-M   'P 1'
#
loop_
_entity.id
_entity.type
_entity.pdbx_description
1 polymer ?
#
loop_
_entity_poly.entity_id
_entity_poly.type
_entity_poly.pdbx_seq_one_letter_code
_entity_poly.pdbx_strand_id
1 'polypeptide(L)'
;TYTYANGSKYVGEFKDDKYHGQGTYTYTSGDKHVGKYKDGKRHGQGTFTWVSGEKAGDKYVGEWKDGKWHGQGTYTHASGEKYVGEAKDNKKHGQGTYTWSDGSKHVGEYKDGKKHGQGTFTSTNGDKYVGEFKNDKQHGQGTFTYADGDKYVGEIKDGKYHGQGTLTFADGGKYVGEWKD
;
A
#
# COMPACT_ATOMS: atom_id res chain seq x y z
N THR A 1 2.14 31.33 -15.01
CA THR A 1 0.82 30.68 -15.17
C THR A 1 0.58 30.33 -16.62
N TYR A 2 0.13 29.12 -16.88
CA TYR A 2 -0.29 28.67 -18.21
C TYR A 2 -1.69 28.05 -18.12
N THR A 3 -2.61 28.48 -18.96
CA THR A 3 -3.98 27.94 -19.04
C THR A 3 -4.16 27.30 -20.41
N TYR A 4 -4.56 26.04 -20.41
CA TYR A 4 -4.83 25.27 -21.61
C TYR A 4 -6.21 25.57 -22.19
N ALA A 5 -6.39 25.37 -23.50
CA ALA A 5 -7.68 25.52 -24.17
C ALA A 5 -8.79 24.65 -23.56
N ASN A 6 -8.44 23.49 -22.98
CA ASN A 6 -9.39 22.62 -22.29
C ASN A 6 -9.73 23.07 -20.87
N GLY A 7 -9.20 24.20 -20.38
CA GLY A 7 -9.43 24.74 -19.04
C GLY A 7 -8.50 24.23 -17.94
N SER A 8 -7.62 23.25 -18.23
CA SER A 8 -6.57 22.87 -17.28
C SER A 8 -5.59 24.03 -17.07
N LYS A 9 -4.98 24.12 -15.88
CA LYS A 9 -4.12 25.23 -15.52
C LYS A 9 -2.84 24.75 -14.82
N TYR A 10 -1.70 25.33 -15.21
CA TYR A 10 -0.45 25.21 -14.48
C TYR A 10 -0.01 26.55 -13.92
N VAL A 11 0.38 26.56 -12.65
CA VAL A 11 0.97 27.71 -11.96
C VAL A 11 2.27 27.23 -11.32
N GLY A 12 3.42 27.73 -11.77
CA GLY A 12 4.71 27.30 -11.28
C GLY A 12 5.87 27.73 -12.15
N GLU A 13 7.00 27.13 -11.90
CA GLU A 13 8.26 27.41 -12.59
C GLU A 13 8.30 26.70 -13.95
N PHE A 14 8.98 27.35 -14.90
CA PHE A 14 9.25 26.82 -16.25
C PHE A 14 10.75 26.86 -16.50
N LYS A 15 11.23 25.87 -17.24
CA LYS A 15 12.56 25.82 -17.82
C LYS A 15 12.50 25.16 -19.19
N ASP A 16 13.08 25.79 -20.20
CA ASP A 16 13.06 25.30 -21.59
C ASP A 16 11.64 24.92 -22.04
N ASP A 17 10.67 25.83 -21.83
CA ASP A 17 9.23 25.69 -22.12
C ASP A 17 8.53 24.48 -21.47
N LYS A 18 9.17 23.86 -20.47
CA LYS A 18 8.64 22.72 -19.71
C LYS A 18 8.38 23.10 -18.25
N TYR A 19 7.37 22.48 -17.62
CA TYR A 19 7.20 22.56 -16.17
C TYR A 19 8.47 22.12 -15.48
N HIS A 20 8.92 22.94 -14.56
CA HIS A 20 10.12 22.68 -13.77
C HIS A 20 9.95 23.24 -12.36
N GLY A 21 10.81 22.83 -11.41
CA GLY A 21 10.76 23.36 -10.05
C GLY A 21 9.42 23.13 -9.35
N GLN A 22 8.97 24.09 -8.56
CA GLN A 22 7.70 24.00 -7.83
C GLN A 22 6.54 24.42 -8.72
N GLY A 23 5.43 23.69 -8.63
CA GLY A 23 4.24 24.02 -9.41
C GLY A 23 2.96 23.35 -8.93
N THR A 24 1.86 23.91 -9.40
CA THR A 24 0.51 23.38 -9.22
C THR A 24 -0.11 23.14 -10.59
N TYR A 25 -0.53 21.92 -10.86
CA TYR A 25 -1.34 21.58 -12.03
C TYR A 25 -2.76 21.26 -11.57
N THR A 26 -3.73 21.96 -12.12
CA THR A 26 -5.16 21.71 -11.89
C THR A 26 -5.75 21.20 -13.21
N TYR A 27 -6.35 20.02 -13.16
CA TYR A 27 -7.02 19.37 -14.27
C TYR A 27 -8.44 19.91 -14.43
N THR A 28 -9.05 19.75 -15.62
CA THR A 28 -10.46 20.08 -15.84
C THR A 28 -11.43 19.32 -14.95
N SER A 29 -11.04 18.12 -14.54
CA SER A 29 -11.76 17.30 -13.53
C SER A 29 -11.78 17.92 -12.12
N GLY A 30 -10.97 18.96 -11.89
CA GLY A 30 -10.69 19.51 -10.56
C GLY A 30 -9.56 18.81 -9.81
N ASP A 31 -9.10 17.65 -10.29
CA ASP A 31 -7.94 16.96 -9.72
C ASP A 31 -6.72 17.89 -9.69
N LYS A 32 -5.85 17.71 -8.70
CA LYS A 32 -4.76 18.66 -8.49
C LYS A 32 -3.48 17.96 -8.11
N HIS A 33 -2.39 18.38 -8.73
CA HIS A 33 -1.04 18.07 -8.26
C HIS A 33 -0.33 19.33 -7.77
N VAL A 34 0.23 19.29 -6.58
CA VAL A 34 1.08 20.34 -6.00
C VAL A 34 2.42 19.72 -5.63
N GLY A 35 3.52 20.20 -6.20
CA GLY A 35 4.83 19.63 -5.93
C GLY A 35 5.87 19.96 -6.99
N LYS A 36 6.94 19.19 -6.97
CA LYS A 36 8.05 19.38 -7.90
C LYS A 36 7.77 18.80 -9.28
N TYR A 37 8.30 19.49 -10.28
CA TYR A 37 8.30 19.09 -11.69
C TYR A 37 9.73 19.09 -12.23
N LYS A 38 9.99 18.20 -13.16
CA LYS A 38 11.22 18.14 -13.94
C LYS A 38 10.89 17.75 -15.37
N ASP A 39 11.33 18.55 -16.33
CA ASP A 39 11.15 18.31 -17.78
C ASP A 39 9.71 18.00 -18.16
N GLY A 40 8.75 18.76 -17.60
CA GLY A 40 7.32 18.64 -17.83
C GLY A 40 6.61 17.53 -17.03
N LYS A 41 7.31 16.75 -16.23
CA LYS A 41 6.75 15.62 -15.47
C LYS A 41 6.78 15.87 -13.97
N ARG A 42 5.79 15.34 -13.23
CA ARG A 42 5.83 15.27 -11.76
C ARG A 42 7.10 14.53 -11.33
N HIS A 43 7.86 15.13 -10.42
CA HIS A 43 9.15 14.61 -9.97
C HIS A 43 9.44 15.08 -8.54
N GLY A 44 10.20 14.32 -7.73
CA GLY A 44 10.47 14.65 -6.34
C GLY A 44 9.20 14.65 -5.48
N GLN A 45 9.15 15.47 -4.43
CA GLN A 45 8.01 15.50 -3.50
C GLN A 45 6.80 16.21 -4.12
N GLY A 46 5.62 15.63 -3.90
CA GLY A 46 4.37 16.21 -4.36
C GLY A 46 3.13 15.56 -3.76
N THR A 47 2.02 16.30 -3.84
CA THR A 47 0.69 15.86 -3.42
C THR A 47 -0.21 15.81 -4.64
N PHE A 48 -0.91 14.69 -4.84
CA PHE A 48 -2.00 14.57 -5.78
C PHE A 48 -3.31 14.34 -5.03
N THR A 49 -4.33 15.11 -5.39
CA THR A 49 -5.69 14.98 -4.84
C THR A 49 -6.65 14.70 -5.98
N TRP A 50 -7.43 13.64 -5.86
CA TRP A 50 -8.52 13.31 -6.77
C TRP A 50 -9.81 13.90 -6.22
N VAL A 51 -10.51 14.67 -7.03
CA VAL A 51 -11.79 15.30 -6.64
C VAL A 51 -12.97 14.76 -7.46
N SER A 52 -12.69 13.95 -8.48
CA SER A 52 -13.70 13.40 -9.37
C SER A 52 -13.41 11.96 -9.77
N GLY A 53 -14.41 11.28 -10.37
CA GLY A 53 -14.31 9.91 -10.82
C GLY A 53 -14.27 8.89 -9.69
N GLU A 54 -13.84 7.68 -10.01
CA GLU A 54 -13.78 6.53 -9.07
C GLU A 54 -12.86 6.76 -7.86
N LYS A 55 -11.94 7.71 -7.97
CA LYS A 55 -10.98 8.05 -6.90
C LYS A 55 -11.31 9.36 -6.19
N ALA A 56 -12.52 9.90 -6.36
CA ALA A 56 -12.91 11.14 -5.69
C ALA A 56 -12.71 11.03 -4.17
N GLY A 57 -11.96 11.99 -3.60
CA GLY A 57 -11.58 11.98 -2.19
C GLY A 57 -10.25 11.28 -1.87
N ASP A 58 -9.65 10.57 -2.82
CA ASP A 58 -8.33 9.96 -2.65
C ASP A 58 -7.22 11.02 -2.64
N LYS A 59 -6.11 10.69 -1.99
CA LYS A 59 -4.93 11.55 -1.91
C LYS A 59 -3.65 10.72 -1.91
N TYR A 60 -2.66 11.17 -2.68
CA TYR A 60 -1.28 10.67 -2.57
C TYR A 60 -0.35 11.81 -2.17
N VAL A 61 0.49 11.57 -1.17
CA VAL A 61 1.57 12.47 -0.73
C VAL A 61 2.86 11.67 -0.70
N GLY A 62 3.85 12.08 -1.48
CA GLY A 62 5.11 11.33 -1.52
C GLY A 62 5.98 11.68 -2.72
N GLU A 63 6.90 10.79 -2.99
CA GLU A 63 7.85 10.94 -4.08
C GLU A 63 7.25 10.56 -5.42
N TRP A 64 7.69 11.28 -6.43
CA TRP A 64 7.32 11.11 -7.83
C TRP A 64 8.56 10.99 -8.70
N LYS A 65 8.52 10.11 -9.66
CA LYS A 65 9.55 9.96 -10.69
C LYS A 65 8.89 9.80 -12.05
N ASP A 66 9.19 10.71 -12.97
CA ASP A 66 8.68 10.70 -14.35
C ASP A 66 7.15 10.57 -14.44
N GLY A 67 6.43 11.28 -13.56
CA GLY A 67 4.96 11.30 -13.51
C GLY A 67 4.32 10.17 -12.71
N LYS A 68 5.09 9.23 -12.15
CA LYS A 68 4.61 8.06 -11.40
C LYS A 68 4.99 8.18 -9.92
N TRP A 69 4.19 7.54 -9.04
CA TRP A 69 4.58 7.31 -7.65
C TRP A 69 5.86 6.49 -7.60
N HIS A 70 6.79 6.93 -6.76
CA HIS A 70 8.07 6.29 -6.58
C HIS A 70 8.61 6.63 -5.18
N GLY A 71 9.55 5.81 -4.65
CA GLY A 71 10.12 6.08 -3.31
C GLY A 71 9.07 6.05 -2.21
N GLN A 72 9.25 6.86 -1.18
CA GLN A 72 8.36 6.89 -0.01
C GLN A 72 7.11 7.72 -0.27
N GLY A 73 5.96 7.20 0.20
CA GLY A 73 4.70 7.91 0.05
C GLY A 73 3.58 7.41 0.94
N THR A 74 2.53 8.22 0.99
CA THR A 74 1.27 7.91 1.65
C THR A 74 0.14 8.03 0.65
N TYR A 75 -0.59 6.95 0.44
CA TYR A 75 -1.85 6.95 -0.27
C TYR A 75 -3.00 6.82 0.74
N THR A 76 -3.95 7.72 0.68
CA THR A 76 -5.17 7.70 1.50
C THR A 76 -6.35 7.58 0.56
N HIS A 77 -7.16 6.56 0.75
CA HIS A 77 -8.41 6.33 0.04
C HIS A 77 -9.56 7.09 0.70
N ALA A 78 -10.55 7.49 -0.05
CA ALA A 78 -11.75 8.19 0.46
C ALA A 78 -12.50 7.41 1.56
N SER A 79 -12.44 6.07 1.52
CA SER A 79 -12.99 5.18 2.56
C SER A 79 -12.25 5.22 3.90
N GLY A 80 -11.11 5.93 3.98
CA GLY A 80 -10.23 5.95 5.16
C GLY A 80 -9.09 4.92 5.12
N GLU A 81 -9.07 4.00 4.14
CA GLU A 81 -7.95 3.09 3.96
C GLU A 81 -6.66 3.85 3.65
N LYS A 82 -5.53 3.37 4.16
CA LYS A 82 -4.27 4.08 4.06
C LYS A 82 -3.10 3.13 3.78
N TYR A 83 -2.26 3.49 2.85
CA TYR A 83 -0.95 2.90 2.64
C TYR A 83 0.15 3.91 2.99
N VAL A 84 1.15 3.49 3.73
CA VAL A 84 2.37 4.26 4.02
C VAL A 84 3.56 3.35 3.73
N GLY A 85 4.43 3.73 2.81
CA GLY A 85 5.58 2.91 2.45
C GLY A 85 6.15 3.23 1.09
N GLU A 86 6.95 2.31 0.59
CA GLU A 86 7.59 2.44 -0.70
C GLU A 86 6.61 2.22 -1.87
N ALA A 87 6.79 3.00 -2.91
CA ALA A 87 6.09 2.86 -4.17
C ALA A 87 7.08 2.77 -5.34
N LYS A 88 6.72 2.04 -6.37
CA LYS A 88 7.45 1.96 -7.63
C LYS A 88 6.46 1.87 -8.78
N ASP A 89 6.61 2.77 -9.75
CA ASP A 89 5.78 2.81 -10.97
C ASP A 89 4.27 2.77 -10.69
N ASN A 90 3.78 3.61 -9.76
CA ASN A 90 2.39 3.69 -9.28
C ASN A 90 1.88 2.45 -8.51
N LYS A 91 2.74 1.58 -8.03
CA LYS A 91 2.37 0.39 -7.25
C LYS A 91 3.04 0.40 -5.89
N LYS A 92 2.37 -0.17 -4.89
CA LYS A 92 3.00 -0.51 -3.60
C LYS A 92 4.18 -1.43 -3.85
N HIS A 93 5.33 -1.15 -3.25
CA HIS A 93 6.57 -1.91 -3.44
C HIS A 93 7.42 -1.81 -2.16
N GLY A 94 8.41 -2.71 -1.98
CA GLY A 94 9.29 -2.67 -0.82
C GLY A 94 8.52 -2.74 0.50
N GLN A 95 9.01 -2.06 1.53
CA GLN A 95 8.38 -2.07 2.85
C GLN A 95 7.21 -1.09 2.93
N GLY A 96 6.14 -1.52 3.58
CA GLY A 96 4.98 -0.66 3.76
C GLY A 96 3.98 -1.15 4.80
N THR A 97 3.12 -0.23 5.19
CA THR A 97 1.98 -0.48 6.08
C THR A 97 0.70 -0.17 5.33
N TYR A 98 -0.22 -1.11 5.27
CA TYR A 98 -1.59 -0.90 4.83
C TYR A 98 -2.53 -1.01 6.03
N THR A 99 -3.39 -0.01 6.20
CA THR A 99 -4.44 0.00 7.21
C THR A 99 -5.77 0.06 6.47
N TRP A 100 -6.64 -0.91 6.74
CA TRP A 100 -8.00 -0.96 6.19
C TRP A 100 -8.94 -0.02 6.95
N SER A 101 -10.10 0.26 6.38
CA SER A 101 -11.13 1.12 6.99
C SER A 101 -11.69 0.55 8.30
N ASP A 102 -11.66 -0.78 8.46
CA ASP A 102 -12.05 -1.46 9.70
C ASP A 102 -10.98 -1.38 10.81
N GLY A 103 -9.77 -0.87 10.51
CA GLY A 103 -8.64 -0.79 11.42
C GLY A 103 -7.68 -1.98 11.36
N SER A 104 -8.00 -3.04 10.62
CA SER A 104 -7.05 -4.13 10.35
C SER A 104 -5.80 -3.59 9.68
N LYS A 105 -4.65 -4.27 9.87
CA LYS A 105 -3.37 -3.74 9.45
C LYS A 105 -2.44 -4.81 8.89
N HIS A 106 -1.75 -4.49 7.82
CA HIS A 106 -0.61 -5.27 7.34
C HIS A 106 0.66 -4.42 7.35
N VAL A 107 1.73 -4.95 7.91
CA VAL A 107 3.08 -4.36 7.91
C VAL A 107 4.02 -5.38 7.31
N GLY A 108 4.71 -5.05 6.21
CA GLY A 108 5.60 -5.98 5.55
C GLY A 108 5.96 -5.61 4.14
N GLU A 109 6.43 -6.59 3.41
CA GLU A 109 6.88 -6.42 2.04
C GLU A 109 5.73 -6.39 1.02
N TYR A 110 5.91 -5.57 0.01
CA TYR A 110 5.04 -5.48 -1.16
C TYR A 110 5.85 -5.63 -2.44
N LYS A 111 5.28 -6.30 -3.41
CA LYS A 111 5.81 -6.43 -4.77
C LYS A 111 4.71 -6.23 -5.79
N ASP A 112 4.89 -5.26 -6.68
CA ASP A 112 3.95 -4.93 -7.77
C ASP A 112 2.50 -4.72 -7.30
N GLY A 113 2.31 -4.09 -6.14
CA GLY A 113 1.02 -3.77 -5.55
C GLY A 113 0.47 -4.81 -4.57
N LYS A 114 1.07 -6.01 -4.49
CA LYS A 114 0.60 -7.15 -3.68
C LYS A 114 1.48 -7.37 -2.46
N LYS A 115 0.89 -7.88 -1.37
CA LYS A 115 1.64 -8.41 -0.22
C LYS A 115 2.55 -9.55 -0.69
N HIS A 116 3.80 -9.50 -0.29
CA HIS A 116 4.85 -10.46 -0.68
C HIS A 116 5.91 -10.53 0.41
N GLY A 117 6.76 -11.59 0.41
CA GLY A 117 7.83 -11.71 1.40
C GLY A 117 7.33 -11.76 2.83
N GLN A 118 8.12 -11.26 3.77
CA GLN A 118 7.78 -11.28 5.19
C GLN A 118 6.80 -10.17 5.58
N GLY A 119 5.86 -10.50 6.47
CA GLY A 119 4.91 -9.52 6.94
C GLY A 119 4.14 -9.95 8.19
N THR A 120 3.47 -8.96 8.78
CA THR A 120 2.54 -9.15 9.90
C THR A 120 1.18 -8.61 9.49
N PHE A 121 0.16 -9.43 9.58
CA PHE A 121 -1.25 -9.02 9.50
C PHE A 121 -1.85 -9.05 10.89
N THR A 122 -2.58 -8.02 11.27
CA THR A 122 -3.33 -7.95 12.53
C THR A 122 -4.77 -7.53 12.18
N SER A 123 -5.73 -8.31 12.61
CA SER A 123 -7.13 -7.99 12.45
C SER A 123 -7.69 -7.25 13.68
N THR A 124 -8.86 -6.66 13.55
CA THR A 124 -9.50 -5.87 14.61
C THR A 124 -9.96 -6.69 15.80
N ASN A 125 -10.24 -8.00 15.60
CA ASN A 125 -10.59 -8.89 16.71
C ASN A 125 -9.37 -9.36 17.52
N GLY A 126 -8.15 -8.97 17.11
CA GLY A 126 -6.91 -9.34 17.78
C GLY A 126 -6.15 -10.51 17.17
N ASP A 127 -6.70 -11.18 16.16
CA ASP A 127 -5.97 -12.24 15.45
C ASP A 127 -4.74 -11.66 14.73
N LYS A 128 -3.65 -12.41 14.77
CA LYS A 128 -2.38 -12.00 14.19
C LYS A 128 -1.75 -13.11 13.38
N TYR A 129 -1.29 -12.79 12.21
CA TYR A 129 -0.40 -13.63 11.42
C TYR A 129 0.96 -12.98 11.27
N VAL A 130 2.02 -13.73 11.48
CA VAL A 130 3.42 -13.36 11.22
C VAL A 130 4.05 -14.42 10.35
N GLY A 131 4.52 -14.07 9.17
CA GLY A 131 5.11 -15.05 8.25
C GLY A 131 5.19 -14.54 6.82
N GLU A 132 5.33 -15.48 5.91
CA GLU A 132 5.47 -15.20 4.49
C GLU A 132 4.14 -14.89 3.82
N PHE A 133 4.19 -14.01 2.83
CA PHE A 133 3.09 -13.69 1.91
C PHE A 133 3.53 -13.93 0.47
N LYS A 134 2.62 -14.41 -0.35
CA LYS A 134 2.81 -14.56 -1.80
C LYS A 134 1.54 -14.15 -2.53
N ASN A 135 1.64 -13.09 -3.34
CA ASN A 135 0.50 -12.57 -4.12
C ASN A 135 -0.77 -12.34 -3.27
N ASP A 136 -0.63 -11.58 -2.18
CA ASP A 136 -1.66 -11.21 -1.20
C ASP A 136 -2.10 -12.32 -0.22
N LYS A 137 -1.69 -13.56 -0.40
CA LYS A 137 -2.05 -14.70 0.47
C LYS A 137 -0.92 -15.03 1.44
N GLN A 138 -1.27 -15.48 2.65
CA GLN A 138 -0.31 -16.12 3.55
C GLN A 138 0.21 -17.40 2.89
N HIS A 139 1.53 -17.63 2.99
CA HIS A 139 2.22 -18.71 2.33
C HIS A 139 3.51 -19.05 3.08
N GLY A 140 4.13 -20.21 2.80
CA GLY A 140 5.40 -20.61 3.41
C GLY A 140 5.28 -20.83 4.92
N GLN A 141 6.31 -20.47 5.66
CA GLN A 141 6.33 -20.60 7.11
C GLN A 141 5.65 -19.42 7.79
N GLY A 142 4.86 -19.70 8.83
CA GLY A 142 4.19 -18.63 9.56
C GLY A 142 3.61 -19.06 10.92
N THR A 143 3.19 -18.04 11.66
CA THR A 143 2.53 -18.16 12.95
C THR A 143 1.21 -17.43 12.90
N PHE A 144 0.11 -18.13 13.18
CA PHE A 144 -1.16 -17.53 13.56
C PHE A 144 -1.27 -17.49 15.09
N THR A 145 -1.71 -16.38 15.63
CA THR A 145 -2.10 -16.22 17.03
C THR A 145 -3.52 -15.70 17.02
N TYR A 146 -4.43 -16.42 17.61
CA TYR A 146 -5.84 -16.08 17.67
C TYR A 146 -6.18 -15.33 18.95
N ALA A 147 -7.20 -14.50 18.92
CA ALA A 147 -7.64 -13.71 20.06
C ALA A 147 -8.10 -14.55 21.27
N ASP A 148 -8.57 -15.77 21.01
CA ASP A 148 -8.97 -16.75 22.03
C ASP A 148 -7.80 -17.45 22.71
N GLY A 149 -6.56 -17.22 22.21
CA GLY A 149 -5.33 -17.78 22.75
C GLY A 149 -4.77 -18.99 21.98
N ASP A 150 -5.50 -19.48 20.97
CA ASP A 150 -4.99 -20.53 20.10
C ASP A 150 -3.80 -20.03 19.27
N LYS A 151 -2.88 -20.95 18.96
CA LYS A 151 -1.69 -20.61 18.19
C LYS A 151 -1.30 -21.74 17.23
N TYR A 152 -1.18 -21.41 15.96
CA TYR A 152 -0.61 -22.29 14.95
C TYR A 152 0.81 -21.83 14.57
N VAL A 153 1.73 -22.77 14.44
CA VAL A 153 3.08 -22.55 13.89
C VAL A 153 3.36 -23.66 12.87
N GLY A 154 3.62 -23.30 11.65
CA GLY A 154 3.89 -24.31 10.61
C GLY A 154 3.82 -23.78 9.20
N GLU A 155 3.69 -24.71 8.27
CA GLU A 155 3.55 -24.40 6.85
C GLU A 155 2.14 -23.91 6.52
N ILE A 156 2.07 -22.95 5.61
CA ILE A 156 0.83 -22.34 5.11
C ILE A 156 0.88 -22.29 3.60
N LYS A 157 -0.22 -22.66 2.96
CA LYS A 157 -0.39 -22.58 1.51
C LYS A 157 -1.70 -21.91 1.19
N ASP A 158 -1.61 -20.79 0.46
CA ASP A 158 -2.75 -19.99 0.01
C ASP A 158 -3.74 -19.62 1.13
N GLY A 159 -3.23 -19.36 2.34
CA GLY A 159 -4.01 -18.96 3.51
C GLY A 159 -4.56 -20.09 4.37
N LYS A 160 -4.23 -21.36 4.06
CA LYS A 160 -4.63 -22.54 4.83
C LYS A 160 -3.41 -23.21 5.47
N TYR A 161 -3.62 -23.89 6.60
CA TYR A 161 -2.60 -24.75 7.19
C TYR A 161 -2.24 -25.86 6.19
N HIS A 162 -0.96 -26.14 6.07
CA HIS A 162 -0.45 -27.11 5.12
C HIS A 162 0.83 -27.76 5.67
N GLY A 163 1.20 -28.93 5.16
CA GLY A 163 2.45 -29.61 5.55
C GLY A 163 2.57 -29.82 7.04
N GLN A 164 3.77 -29.66 7.58
CA GLN A 164 4.03 -29.85 9.00
C GLN A 164 3.69 -28.62 9.84
N GLY A 165 2.98 -28.83 10.94
CA GLY A 165 2.61 -27.72 11.83
C GLY A 165 2.22 -28.18 13.24
N THR A 166 2.18 -27.20 14.13
CA THR A 166 1.73 -27.36 15.51
C THR A 166 0.61 -26.37 15.79
N LEU A 167 -0.57 -26.88 16.16
CA LEU A 167 -1.64 -26.10 16.76
C LEU A 167 -1.61 -26.31 18.27
N THR A 168 -1.51 -25.22 19.01
CA THR A 168 -1.61 -25.19 20.48
C THR A 168 -2.90 -24.48 20.83
N PHE A 169 -3.76 -25.13 21.60
CA PHE A 169 -5.02 -24.56 22.07
C PHE A 169 -4.80 -23.74 23.35
N ALA A 170 -5.71 -22.81 23.62
CA ALA A 170 -5.66 -21.93 24.79
C ALA A 170 -5.65 -22.70 26.13
N ASP A 171 -6.29 -23.88 26.15
CA ASP A 171 -6.29 -24.80 27.31
C ASP A 171 -5.00 -25.60 27.50
N GLY A 172 -4.03 -25.42 26.59
CA GLY A 172 -2.73 -26.11 26.61
C GLY A 172 -2.69 -27.41 25.81
N GLY A 173 -3.82 -27.86 25.25
CA GLY A 173 -3.86 -28.96 24.31
C GLY A 173 -3.00 -28.69 23.07
N LYS A 174 -2.46 -29.75 22.43
CA LYS A 174 -1.62 -29.61 21.23
C LYS A 174 -1.95 -30.68 20.20
N TYR A 175 -1.96 -30.23 18.94
CA TYR A 175 -1.87 -31.12 17.79
C TYR A 175 -0.56 -30.82 17.04
N VAL A 176 0.23 -31.87 16.81
CA VAL A 176 1.47 -31.81 16.01
C VAL A 176 1.37 -32.82 14.91
N GLY A 177 1.45 -32.40 13.67
CA GLY A 177 1.31 -33.32 12.55
C GLY A 177 1.24 -32.66 11.18
N GLU A 178 0.89 -33.48 10.21
CA GLU A 178 0.71 -33.06 8.83
C GLU A 178 -0.71 -32.50 8.60
N TRP A 179 -0.78 -31.38 7.93
CA TRP A 179 -2.00 -30.70 7.52
C TRP A 179 -2.19 -30.84 6.01
N LYS A 180 -3.34 -31.31 5.58
CA LYS A 180 -3.72 -31.47 4.17
C LYS A 180 -4.97 -30.68 3.88
N ASP A 181 -5.07 -30.12 2.66
CA ASP A 181 -6.24 -29.41 2.13
C ASP A 181 -7.50 -30.28 2.13
#